data_145fd3589176f5b2a42782eb42a2489e
#
_entry.id   145fd3589176f5b2a42782eb42a2489e
#
_cell.length_a   1.000
_cell.length_b   1.000
_cell.length_c   1.000
_cell.angle_alpha   90.00
_cell.angle_beta   90.00
_cell.angle_gamma   90.00
#
_symmetry.space_group_name_H-M   'P 1'
#
loop_
_entity.id
_entity.type
_entity.pdbx_description
1 polymer ?
#
loop_
_entity_poly.entity_id
_entity_poly.type
_entity_poly.pdbx_seq_one_letter_code
_entity_poly.pdbx_strand_id
1 'polypeptide(L)'
;MQVNFSGKENQFKVPHYKVGDEVLAFSHISGKFFFGTVSAINSYADTNQSVVNYTIMIDENKGVPNIPEALVFDDISDAYDWTKSLQMDLSTMR
;
A
#
# COMPACT_ATOMS: atom_id res chain seq x y z
N MET A 1 -18.22 12.46 24.49
CA MET A 1 -18.27 11.82 23.48
C MET A 1 -17.44 12.17 22.37
N GLN A 2 -17.27 13.35 22.08
CA GLN A 2 -16.47 13.78 21.02
C GLN A 2 -15.02 13.40 21.16
N VAL A 3 -14.56 13.34 22.34
CA VAL A 3 -13.19 12.97 22.60
C VAL A 3 -12.87 11.63 22.03
N ASN A 4 -13.84 10.76 22.07
CA ASN A 4 -13.62 9.42 21.57
C ASN A 4 -13.48 9.40 20.08
N PHE A 5 -14.04 10.36 19.41
CA PHE A 5 -13.93 10.43 17.99
C PHE A 5 -12.52 10.68 17.56
N SER A 6 -11.85 11.58 18.25
CA SER A 6 -10.47 11.85 17.90
C SER A 6 -9.63 10.61 17.99
N GLY A 7 -9.80 9.86 19.04
CA GLY A 7 -9.04 8.65 19.20
C GLY A 7 -9.33 7.66 18.12
N LYS A 8 -10.58 7.55 17.73
CA LYS A 8 -10.92 6.62 16.69
C LYS A 8 -10.39 7.04 15.35
N GLU A 9 -10.43 8.32 15.08
CA GLU A 9 -9.91 8.83 13.83
C GLU A 9 -8.45 8.49 13.69
N ASN A 10 -7.71 8.51 14.77
CA ASN A 10 -6.30 8.21 14.72
C ASN A 10 -6.03 6.73 14.52
N GLN A 11 -7.00 5.89 14.81
CA GLN A 11 -6.82 4.46 14.68
C GLN A 11 -7.01 3.95 13.27
N PHE A 12 -7.79 4.68 12.46
CA PHE A 12 -8.06 4.22 11.10
C PHE A 12 -7.37 5.13 10.10
N LYS A 13 -6.50 4.51 9.31
CA LYS A 13 -5.84 5.20 8.24
C LYS A 13 -6.80 5.29 7.07
N VAL A 14 -6.87 6.45 6.43
CA VAL A 14 -7.71 6.62 5.26
C VAL A 14 -6.98 6.03 4.07
N PRO A 15 -7.60 5.11 3.32
CA PRO A 15 -6.94 4.55 2.14
C PRO A 15 -6.65 5.65 1.12
N HIS A 16 -5.47 5.58 0.54
CA HIS A 16 -5.05 6.55 -0.45
C HIS A 16 -5.68 6.28 -1.81
N TYR A 17 -6.00 5.03 -2.09
CA TYR A 17 -6.55 4.60 -3.38
C TYR A 17 -7.97 4.08 -3.21
N LYS A 18 -8.71 4.05 -4.32
CA LYS A 18 -10.08 3.56 -4.34
C LYS A 18 -10.20 2.36 -5.24
N VAL A 19 -11.22 1.56 -5.01
CA VAL A 19 -11.53 0.45 -5.91
C VAL A 19 -11.73 1.02 -7.30
N GLY A 20 -11.06 0.43 -8.27
CA GLY A 20 -11.09 0.90 -9.65
C GLY A 20 -9.89 1.73 -10.07
N ASP A 21 -9.07 2.19 -9.12
CA ASP A 21 -7.87 2.96 -9.45
C ASP A 21 -6.82 2.06 -10.09
N GLU A 22 -6.15 2.59 -11.11
CA GLU A 22 -5.03 1.90 -11.72
C GLU A 22 -3.75 2.33 -11.02
N VAL A 23 -2.96 1.37 -10.61
CA VAL A 23 -1.78 1.63 -9.79
C VAL A 23 -0.61 0.76 -10.23
N LEU A 24 0.57 1.14 -9.75
CA LEU A 24 1.76 0.32 -9.85
C LEU A 24 2.01 -0.25 -8.46
N ALA A 25 2.25 -1.54 -8.37
CA ALA A 25 2.47 -2.18 -7.08
C ALA A 25 3.73 -3.03 -7.11
N PHE A 26 4.31 -3.22 -5.93
CA PHE A 26 5.46 -4.08 -5.77
C PHE A 26 5.04 -5.32 -4.99
N SER A 27 5.31 -6.51 -5.55
CA SER A 27 5.04 -7.75 -4.86
C SER A 27 6.28 -8.20 -4.12
N HIS A 28 6.23 -8.20 -2.79
CA HIS A 28 7.37 -8.64 -2.00
C HIS A 28 7.55 -10.15 -2.08
N ILE A 29 6.56 -10.87 -2.57
CA ILE A 29 6.67 -12.31 -2.74
C ILE A 29 7.49 -12.65 -3.98
N SER A 30 7.20 -11.98 -5.08
CA SER A 30 7.92 -12.23 -6.34
C SER A 30 9.09 -11.30 -6.57
N GLY A 31 9.14 -10.20 -5.83
CA GLY A 31 10.19 -9.21 -5.99
C GLY A 31 10.07 -8.38 -7.24
N LYS A 32 8.88 -8.26 -7.79
CA LYS A 32 8.66 -7.56 -9.04
C LYS A 32 7.56 -6.52 -8.93
N PHE A 33 7.69 -5.49 -9.76
CA PHE A 33 6.63 -4.50 -9.92
C PHE A 33 5.62 -4.97 -10.95
N PHE A 34 4.38 -4.54 -10.77
CA PHE A 34 3.35 -4.85 -11.76
C PHE A 34 2.30 -3.75 -11.74
N PHE A 35 1.64 -3.55 -12.88
CA PHE A 35 0.52 -2.64 -12.99
C PHE A 35 -0.77 -3.41 -12.77
N GLY A 36 -1.73 -2.78 -12.14
CA GLY A 36 -3.01 -3.43 -11.92
C GLY A 36 -4.06 -2.45 -11.45
N THR A 37 -5.21 -2.99 -11.11
CA THR A 37 -6.36 -2.21 -10.69
C THR A 37 -6.75 -2.63 -9.28
N VAL A 38 -7.02 -1.66 -8.43
CA VAL A 38 -7.46 -1.93 -7.06
C VAL A 38 -8.85 -2.56 -7.13
N SER A 39 -8.97 -3.79 -6.62
CA SER A 39 -10.26 -4.48 -6.61
C SER A 39 -10.86 -4.56 -5.22
N ALA A 40 -10.06 -4.46 -4.18
CA ALA A 40 -10.56 -4.51 -2.81
C ALA A 40 -9.60 -3.77 -1.89
N ILE A 41 -10.14 -3.27 -0.80
CA ILE A 41 -9.38 -2.53 0.19
C ILE A 41 -9.70 -3.14 1.55
N ASN A 42 -8.65 -3.50 2.29
CA ASN A 42 -8.80 -4.01 3.63
C ASN A 42 -8.15 -3.05 4.60
N SER A 43 -8.92 -2.58 5.56
CA SER A 43 -8.42 -1.70 6.60
C SER A 43 -8.48 -2.42 7.93
N TYR A 44 -7.45 -2.27 8.72
CA TYR A 44 -7.37 -2.87 10.02
C TYR A 44 -6.77 -1.87 11.00
N ALA A 45 -7.35 -1.80 12.18
CA ALA A 45 -6.83 -0.90 13.21
C ALA A 45 -6.99 -1.53 14.58
N ASP A 46 -5.98 -1.35 15.41
CA ASP A 46 -6.08 -1.72 16.81
C ASP A 46 -5.45 -0.61 17.64
N THR A 47 -5.17 -0.87 18.90
CA THR A 47 -4.66 0.17 19.78
C THR A 47 -3.27 0.65 19.41
N ASN A 48 -2.54 -0.14 18.63
CA ASN A 48 -1.16 0.15 18.30
C ASN A 48 -0.91 0.61 16.90
N GLN A 49 -1.79 0.27 15.97
CA GLN A 49 -1.51 0.54 14.56
C GLN A 49 -2.77 0.59 13.72
N SER A 50 -2.63 1.21 12.58
CA SER A 50 -3.66 1.23 11.56
C SER A 50 -2.99 0.84 10.25
N VAL A 51 -3.57 -0.13 9.53
CA VAL A 51 -2.97 -0.71 8.34
C VAL A 51 -3.99 -0.72 7.21
N VAL A 52 -3.53 -0.41 6.02
CA VAL A 52 -4.35 -0.50 4.81
C VAL A 52 -3.64 -1.41 3.83
N ASN A 53 -4.35 -2.42 3.36
CA ASN A 53 -3.83 -3.35 2.35
C ASN A 53 -4.79 -3.35 1.16
N TYR A 54 -4.25 -3.64 -0.01
CA TYR A 54 -5.03 -3.66 -1.24
C TYR A 54 -4.92 -5.00 -1.92
N THR A 55 -5.99 -5.39 -2.61
CA THR A 55 -5.95 -6.48 -3.57
C THR A 55 -5.87 -5.84 -4.95
N ILE A 56 -4.83 -6.16 -5.69
CA ILE A 56 -4.56 -5.55 -6.98
C ILE A 56 -4.73 -6.61 -8.06
N MET A 57 -5.64 -6.37 -9.00
CA MET A 57 -5.88 -7.30 -10.10
C MET A 57 -4.99 -6.97 -11.28
N ILE A 58 -4.25 -7.95 -11.75
CA ILE A 58 -3.41 -7.79 -12.92
C ILE A 58 -4.25 -7.96 -14.18
N ASP A 59 -5.17 -8.93 -14.16
CA ASP A 59 -6.12 -9.13 -15.25
C ASP A 59 -7.37 -9.76 -14.65
N GLU A 60 -8.28 -10.23 -15.50
CA GLU A 60 -9.55 -10.76 -15.04
C GLU A 60 -9.42 -11.97 -14.13
N ASN A 61 -8.35 -12.71 -14.28
CA ASN A 61 -8.18 -13.98 -13.59
C ASN A 61 -7.06 -13.98 -12.57
N LYS A 62 -6.24 -12.95 -12.55
CA LYS A 62 -5.09 -12.91 -11.65
C LYS A 62 -5.13 -11.69 -10.76
N GLY A 63 -4.95 -11.90 -9.48
CA GLY A 63 -4.88 -10.82 -8.53
C GLY A 63 -3.87 -11.14 -7.45
N VAL A 64 -3.34 -10.10 -6.82
CA VAL A 64 -2.41 -10.24 -5.72
C VAL A 64 -3.04 -9.60 -4.50
N PRO A 65 -3.36 -10.39 -3.48
CA PRO A 65 -4.02 -9.85 -2.29
C PRO A 65 -3.00 -9.32 -1.29
N ASN A 66 -3.51 -8.51 -0.37
CA ASN A 66 -2.75 -8.09 0.81
C ASN A 66 -1.46 -7.33 0.47
N ILE A 67 -1.55 -6.44 -0.50
CA ILE A 67 -0.42 -5.56 -0.82
C ILE A 67 -0.48 -4.37 0.14
N PRO A 68 0.53 -4.17 0.99
CA PRO A 68 0.54 -3.02 1.90
C PRO A 68 0.53 -1.70 1.13
N GLU A 69 -0.11 -0.70 1.71
CA GLU A 69 -0.20 0.59 1.05
C GLU A 69 1.16 1.17 0.70
N ALA A 70 2.15 0.91 1.51
CA ALA A 70 3.51 1.41 1.26
C ALA A 70 4.13 0.86 -0.02
N LEU A 71 3.58 -0.22 -0.55
CA LEU A 71 4.10 -0.85 -1.76
C LEU A 71 3.23 -0.56 -2.98
N VAL A 72 2.31 0.39 -2.88
CA VAL A 72 1.44 0.80 -3.98
C VAL A 72 1.79 2.22 -4.36
N PHE A 73 1.99 2.48 -5.63
CA PHE A 73 2.47 3.75 -6.14
C PHE A 73 1.57 4.29 -7.24
N ASP A 74 1.52 5.61 -7.36
CA ASP A 74 0.73 6.25 -8.42
C ASP A 74 1.32 5.98 -9.79
N ASP A 75 2.64 6.01 -9.89
CA ASP A 75 3.31 5.85 -11.17
C ASP A 75 4.73 5.36 -10.97
N ILE A 76 5.44 5.22 -12.09
CA ILE A 76 6.81 4.71 -12.10
C ILE A 76 7.75 5.64 -11.36
N SER A 77 7.51 6.93 -11.43
CA SER A 77 8.38 7.89 -10.77
C SER A 77 8.40 7.70 -9.26
N ASP A 78 7.24 7.52 -8.66
CA ASP A 78 7.17 7.28 -7.22
C ASP A 78 7.84 5.98 -6.83
N ALA A 79 7.63 4.95 -7.63
CA ALA A 79 8.26 3.65 -7.38
C ALA A 79 9.77 3.75 -7.47
N TYR A 80 10.26 4.52 -8.42
CA TYR A 80 11.69 4.72 -8.61
C TYR A 80 12.30 5.43 -7.40
N ASP A 81 11.62 6.44 -6.89
CA ASP A 81 12.10 7.14 -5.70
C ASP A 81 12.17 6.20 -4.50
N TRP A 82 11.21 5.32 -4.39
CA TRP A 82 11.20 4.34 -3.32
C TRP A 82 12.41 3.40 -3.42
N THR A 83 12.72 2.92 -4.62
CA THR A 83 13.86 2.03 -4.78
C THR A 83 15.18 2.73 -4.51
N LYS A 84 15.27 4.01 -4.86
CA LYS A 84 16.47 4.77 -4.56
C LYS A 84 16.65 4.92 -3.06
N SER A 85 15.57 5.15 -2.36
CA SER A 85 15.62 5.26 -0.92
C SER A 85 16.14 3.96 -0.29
N LEU A 86 15.67 2.82 -0.79
CA LEU A 86 16.14 1.54 -0.29
C LEU A 86 17.62 1.33 -0.56
N GLN A 87 18.08 1.72 -1.74
CA GLN A 87 19.48 1.57 -2.07
C GLN A 87 20.36 2.41 -1.16
N MET A 88 19.90 3.62 -0.88
CA MET A 88 20.65 4.49 0.03
C MET A 88 20.72 3.88 1.42
N ASP A 89 19.62 3.33 1.88
CA ASP A 89 19.59 2.69 3.18
C ASP A 89 20.57 1.53 3.25
N LEU A 90 20.60 0.73 2.22
CA LEU A 90 21.52 -0.39 2.16
C LEU A 90 22.96 0.08 2.17
N SER A 91 23.25 1.15 1.46
CA SER A 91 24.58 1.72 1.46
C SER A 91 24.99 2.18 2.84
N THR A 92 24.06 2.79 3.54
CA THR A 92 24.32 3.30 4.86
C THR A 92 24.61 2.17 5.84
N MET A 93 24.00 1.06 5.66
CA MET A 93 24.15 -0.07 6.56
C MET A 93 25.47 -0.78 6.40
N ARG A 94 26.17 -0.50 5.35
CA ARG A 94 27.48 -1.07 5.18
C ARG A 94 28.48 -0.30 5.98
#